data_6a60b54e97e976237b3119eae3214010
#
_entry.id   6a60b54e97e976237b3119eae3214010
#
_cell.length_a   1.000
_cell.length_b   1.000
_cell.length_c   1.000
_cell.angle_alpha   90.00
_cell.angle_beta   90.00
_cell.angle_gamma   90.00
#
_symmetry.space_group_name_H-M   'P 1'
#
loop_
_entity.id
_entity.type
_entity.pdbx_description
1 polymer ?
#
loop_
_entity_poly.entity_id
_entity_poly.type
_entity_poly.pdbx_seq_one_letter_code
_entity_poly.pdbx_strand_id
1 'polypeptide(L)'
;NAIYGMSVVVGPALAPSLGGYLSEMYDWRWVFFMMVPLGFLATIGNLKYVKDDGKQVGSRFDYLGFILFSLAIICLQLVLDRGEREDWLDSIYITSLLTFMAISFYMFVVNTGFSAQPYINPKIFLNRNYVVGVLLVFVYGSLNFTPLVLLPSMLQSLKGYPDLLIGWILAMRGVGMIIGFGMAARMGRLDPRVGMILGMGTIGFSGWLMSLYDLNVTLTAVSWASA
;
A
#
# COMPACT_ATOMS: atom_id res chain seq x y z
N ASN A 1 -12.15 -5.97 14.99
CA ASN A 1 -11.52 -5.96 13.66
C ASN A 1 -11.92 -4.71 12.82
N ALA A 2 -13.21 -4.27 12.87
CA ALA A 2 -13.67 -3.10 12.09
C ALA A 2 -13.02 -1.77 12.54
N ILE A 3 -12.88 -1.54 13.83
CA ILE A 3 -12.23 -0.34 14.38
C ILE A 3 -10.74 -0.31 13.96
N TYR A 4 -10.07 -1.44 14.00
CA TYR A 4 -8.70 -1.57 13.51
C TYR A 4 -8.59 -1.22 12.02
N GLY A 5 -9.48 -1.79 11.18
CA GLY A 5 -9.53 -1.50 9.75
C GLY A 5 -9.78 -0.01 9.47
N MET A 6 -10.71 0.63 10.18
CA MET A 6 -10.94 2.08 10.07
C MET A 6 -9.69 2.89 10.44
N SER A 7 -9.00 2.53 11.52
CA SER A 7 -7.79 3.24 11.97
C SER A 7 -6.67 3.19 10.93
N VAL A 8 -6.48 2.04 10.28
CA VAL A 8 -5.47 1.87 9.22
C VAL A 8 -5.75 2.75 7.99
N VAL A 9 -7.03 3.05 7.71
CA VAL A 9 -7.43 3.81 6.51
C VAL A 9 -7.51 5.32 6.76
N VAL A 10 -7.78 5.75 7.99
CA VAL A 10 -7.84 7.18 8.32
C VAL A 10 -6.53 7.91 8.00
N GLY A 11 -5.38 7.29 8.26
CA GLY A 11 -4.07 7.87 7.95
C GLY A 11 -3.91 8.19 6.45
N PRO A 12 -3.94 7.19 5.56
CA PRO A 12 -3.86 7.42 4.11
C PRO A 12 -4.97 8.30 3.54
N ALA A 13 -6.15 8.33 4.16
CA ALA A 13 -7.26 9.17 3.75
C ALA A 13 -7.02 10.66 4.02
N LEU A 14 -6.43 10.99 5.17
CA LEU A 14 -6.15 12.37 5.58
C LEU A 14 -4.78 12.88 5.10
N ALA A 15 -3.81 11.99 4.90
CA ALA A 15 -2.44 12.37 4.57
C ALA A 15 -2.32 13.25 3.31
N PRO A 16 -3.02 12.99 2.18
CA PRO A 16 -2.89 13.84 1.00
C PRO A 16 -3.41 15.26 1.21
N SER A 17 -4.53 15.44 1.92
CA SER A 17 -5.09 16.76 2.19
C SER A 17 -4.24 17.55 3.18
N LEU A 18 -3.76 16.92 4.24
CA LEU A 18 -2.84 17.54 5.19
C LEU A 18 -1.49 17.84 4.55
N GLY A 19 -0.97 16.92 3.74
CA GLY A 19 0.28 17.10 3.01
C GLY A 19 0.22 18.24 2.00
N GLY A 20 -0.85 18.32 1.19
CA GLY A 20 -1.09 19.41 0.25
C GLY A 20 -1.19 20.77 0.97
N TYR A 21 -1.95 20.85 2.06
CA TYR A 21 -2.07 22.07 2.85
C TYR A 21 -0.74 22.52 3.45
N LEU A 22 0.02 21.61 4.06
CA LEU A 22 1.31 21.93 4.68
C LEU A 22 2.36 22.32 3.64
N SER A 23 2.39 21.63 2.50
CA SER A 23 3.32 21.91 1.40
C SER A 23 3.09 23.31 0.80
N GLU A 24 1.83 23.71 0.63
CA GLU A 24 1.47 25.00 0.02
C GLU A 24 1.58 26.18 0.99
N MET A 25 1.19 26.00 2.27
CA MET A 25 1.18 27.09 3.26
C MET A 25 2.53 27.34 3.94
N TYR A 26 3.35 26.30 4.06
CA TYR A 26 4.63 26.43 4.79
C TYR A 26 5.82 26.02 3.92
N ASP A 27 6.09 24.71 3.81
CA ASP A 27 7.16 24.10 3.01
C ASP A 27 6.93 22.58 2.99
N TRP A 28 7.39 21.90 1.95
CA TRP A 28 7.32 20.44 1.84
C TRP A 28 7.97 19.70 3.02
N ARG A 29 8.94 20.32 3.72
CA ARG A 29 9.60 19.77 4.90
C ARG A 29 8.65 19.57 6.08
N TRP A 30 7.61 20.40 6.21
CA TRP A 30 6.63 20.30 7.28
C TRP A 30 5.79 19.03 7.22
N VAL A 31 5.64 18.44 6.04
CA VAL A 31 4.99 17.14 5.87
C VAL A 31 5.73 16.05 6.64
N PHE A 32 7.07 16.08 6.62
CA PHE A 32 7.90 15.15 7.39
C PHE A 32 7.93 15.47 8.89
N PHE A 33 8.00 16.75 9.24
CA PHE A 33 7.98 17.16 10.66
C PHE A 33 6.68 16.78 11.36
N MET A 34 5.54 16.78 10.68
CA MET A 34 4.25 16.29 11.20
C MET A 34 4.30 14.82 11.62
N MET A 35 5.11 14.00 10.96
CA MET A 35 5.24 12.57 11.29
C MET A 35 5.95 12.32 12.61
N VAL A 36 6.83 13.24 13.04
CA VAL A 36 7.61 13.10 14.29
C VAL A 36 6.72 13.04 15.53
N PRO A 37 5.82 14.01 15.80
CA PRO A 37 4.96 13.94 16.97
C PRO A 37 3.99 12.76 16.92
N LEU A 38 3.49 12.42 15.74
CA LEU A 38 2.60 11.26 15.58
C LEU A 38 3.32 9.94 15.87
N GLY A 39 4.56 9.78 15.37
CA GLY A 39 5.41 8.61 15.67
C GLY A 39 5.75 8.51 17.16
N PHE A 40 6.03 9.64 17.80
CA PHE A 40 6.30 9.71 19.24
C PHE A 40 5.08 9.29 20.07
N LEU A 41 3.89 9.83 19.75
CA LEU A 41 2.63 9.46 20.39
C LEU A 41 2.29 7.97 20.19
N ALA A 42 2.51 7.45 18.97
CA ALA A 42 2.30 6.03 18.69
C ALA A 42 3.26 5.14 19.49
N THR A 43 4.52 5.54 19.64
CA THR A 43 5.51 4.81 20.44
C THR A 43 5.12 4.79 21.92
N ILE A 44 4.75 5.94 22.50
CA ILE A 44 4.27 6.01 23.89
C ILE A 44 3.01 5.18 24.08
N GLY A 45 2.06 5.27 23.15
CA GLY A 45 0.84 4.46 23.17
C GLY A 45 1.15 2.96 23.16
N ASN A 46 2.05 2.54 22.30
CA ASN A 46 2.48 1.14 22.22
C ASN A 46 3.12 0.66 23.53
N LEU A 47 4.08 1.42 24.05
CA LEU A 47 4.75 1.08 25.32
C LEU A 47 3.80 1.02 26.52
N LYS A 48 2.74 1.84 26.51
CA LYS A 48 1.81 1.92 27.66
C LYS A 48 0.67 0.90 27.61
N TYR A 49 0.16 0.63 26.40
CA TYR A 49 -1.08 -0.14 26.24
C TYR A 49 -0.89 -1.55 25.68
N VAL A 50 0.19 -1.79 24.94
CA VAL A 50 0.47 -3.14 24.45
C VAL A 50 1.11 -3.94 25.56
N LYS A 51 0.39 -4.96 26.02
CA LYS A 51 0.91 -5.92 27.01
C LYS A 51 1.72 -6.98 26.28
N ASP A 52 2.83 -7.36 26.91
CA ASP A 52 3.65 -8.46 26.41
C ASP A 52 2.89 -9.78 26.69
N ASP A 53 2.47 -10.49 25.67
CA ASP A 53 1.72 -11.77 25.79
C ASP A 53 2.58 -12.94 26.28
N GLY A 54 3.71 -12.64 26.90
CA GLY A 54 4.64 -13.62 27.44
C GLY A 54 5.65 -14.11 26.41
N LYS A 55 6.81 -14.49 26.87
CA LYS A 55 7.91 -15.02 26.05
C LYS A 55 7.43 -16.24 25.28
N GLN A 56 7.29 -16.13 23.97
CA GLN A 56 7.25 -17.30 23.12
C GLN A 56 8.60 -18.01 23.28
N VAL A 57 8.57 -19.09 24.04
CA VAL A 57 9.75 -19.88 24.35
C VAL A 57 10.25 -20.53 23.07
N GLY A 58 11.42 -20.11 22.58
CA GLY A 58 12.27 -20.93 21.75
C GLY A 58 12.17 -20.81 20.24
N SER A 59 11.43 -19.87 19.67
CA SER A 59 11.50 -19.63 18.23
C SER A 59 12.80 -18.88 17.87
N ARG A 60 13.74 -19.55 17.21
CA ARG A 60 14.92 -18.87 16.66
C ARG A 60 14.49 -18.12 15.41
N PHE A 61 14.69 -16.80 15.42
CA PHE A 61 14.40 -15.98 14.24
C PHE A 61 15.42 -16.27 13.13
N ASP A 62 14.94 -16.54 11.92
CA ASP A 62 15.79 -16.76 10.74
C ASP A 62 16.28 -15.44 10.15
N TYR A 63 17.34 -14.89 10.76
CA TYR A 63 17.95 -13.63 10.31
C TYR A 63 18.46 -13.71 8.87
N LEU A 64 19.02 -14.86 8.47
CA LEU A 64 19.55 -15.03 7.11
C LEU A 64 18.43 -15.00 6.08
N GLY A 65 17.36 -15.78 6.30
CA GLY A 65 16.18 -15.77 5.45
C GLY A 65 15.54 -14.39 5.36
N PHE A 66 15.44 -13.67 6.49
CA PHE A 66 14.91 -12.30 6.52
C PHE A 66 15.76 -11.34 5.67
N ILE A 67 17.09 -11.34 5.85
CA ILE A 67 18.00 -10.45 5.10
C ILE A 67 17.95 -10.76 3.61
N LEU A 68 18.03 -12.02 3.22
CA LEU A 68 18.01 -12.43 1.81
C LEU A 68 16.69 -12.06 1.12
N PHE A 69 15.56 -12.29 1.80
CA PHE A 69 14.26 -11.90 1.30
C PHE A 69 14.11 -10.39 1.18
N SER A 70 14.55 -9.65 2.22
CA SER A 70 14.51 -8.19 2.21
C SER A 70 15.35 -7.59 1.08
N LEU A 71 16.57 -8.10 0.86
CA LEU A 71 17.43 -7.68 -0.26
C LEU A 71 16.76 -7.94 -1.61
N ALA A 72 16.16 -9.12 -1.79
CA ALA A 72 15.45 -9.44 -3.02
C ALA A 72 14.30 -8.47 -3.30
N ILE A 73 13.49 -8.15 -2.27
CA ILE A 73 12.37 -7.21 -2.39
C ILE A 73 12.86 -5.78 -2.63
N ILE A 74 13.92 -5.32 -1.95
CA ILE A 74 14.50 -3.99 -2.17
C ILE A 74 14.99 -3.85 -3.60
N CYS A 75 15.74 -4.83 -4.11
CA CYS A 75 16.21 -4.81 -5.49
C CYS A 75 15.06 -4.83 -6.49
N LEU A 76 14.03 -5.67 -6.27
CA LEU A 76 12.82 -5.67 -7.10
C LEU A 76 12.13 -4.32 -7.12
N GLN A 77 11.95 -3.69 -5.95
CA GLN A 77 11.32 -2.38 -5.84
C GLN A 77 12.11 -1.31 -6.61
N LEU A 78 13.44 -1.29 -6.47
CA LEU A 78 14.29 -0.34 -7.20
C LEU A 78 14.23 -0.54 -8.72
N VAL A 79 14.18 -1.80 -9.19
CA VAL A 79 14.01 -2.11 -10.61
C VAL A 79 12.68 -1.60 -11.13
N LEU A 80 11.59 -1.83 -10.41
CA LEU A 80 10.24 -1.38 -10.82
C LEU A 80 10.09 0.14 -10.76
N ASP A 81 10.72 0.80 -9.78
CA ASP A 81 10.63 2.25 -9.60
C ASP A 81 11.48 3.04 -10.60
N ARG A 82 12.63 2.52 -10.98
CA ARG A 82 13.61 3.21 -11.84
C ARG A 82 13.71 2.67 -13.26
N GLY A 83 13.11 1.51 -13.53
CA GLY A 83 13.26 0.83 -14.81
C GLY A 83 12.98 1.71 -16.02
N GLU A 84 11.86 2.45 -15.99
CA GLU A 84 11.47 3.36 -17.08
C GLU A 84 12.44 4.53 -17.28
N ARG A 85 13.05 5.03 -16.20
CA ARG A 85 14.00 6.16 -16.27
C ARG A 85 15.40 5.75 -16.72
N GLU A 86 15.72 4.48 -16.56
CA GLU A 86 17.04 3.91 -16.80
C GLU A 86 17.05 2.96 -18.02
N ASP A 87 16.04 3.05 -18.89
CA ASP A 87 15.90 2.24 -20.11
C ASP A 87 15.94 0.72 -19.87
N TRP A 88 15.39 0.28 -18.71
CA TRP A 88 15.23 -1.14 -18.35
C TRP A 88 16.52 -1.96 -18.49
N LEU A 89 16.51 -2.97 -19.37
CA LEU A 89 17.61 -3.93 -19.52
C LEU A 89 18.86 -3.36 -20.20
N ASP A 90 18.78 -2.18 -20.81
CA ASP A 90 19.93 -1.52 -21.45
C ASP A 90 20.83 -0.83 -20.41
N SER A 91 20.30 -0.60 -19.20
CA SER A 91 21.08 -0.04 -18.09
C SER A 91 21.84 -1.12 -17.32
N ILE A 92 23.15 -0.90 -17.13
CA ILE A 92 23.98 -1.77 -16.28
C ILE A 92 23.54 -1.71 -14.81
N TYR A 93 22.94 -0.59 -14.38
CA TYR A 93 22.39 -0.44 -13.04
C TYR A 93 21.19 -1.37 -12.82
N ILE A 94 20.22 -1.37 -13.74
CA ILE A 94 19.03 -2.23 -13.66
C ILE A 94 19.40 -3.71 -13.79
N THR A 95 20.28 -4.06 -14.72
CA THR A 95 20.74 -5.46 -14.90
C THR A 95 21.53 -5.96 -13.69
N SER A 96 22.32 -5.10 -13.03
CA SER A 96 22.98 -5.46 -11.77
C SER A 96 21.97 -5.69 -10.63
N LEU A 97 20.96 -4.83 -10.47
CA LEU A 97 19.89 -5.02 -9.47
C LEU A 97 19.10 -6.30 -9.71
N LEU A 98 18.76 -6.62 -10.97
CA LEU A 98 18.08 -7.87 -11.32
C LEU A 98 18.94 -9.09 -10.98
N THR A 99 20.25 -9.02 -11.22
CA THR A 99 21.18 -10.08 -10.87
C THR A 99 21.24 -10.29 -9.35
N PHE A 100 21.39 -9.20 -8.58
CA PHE A 100 21.38 -9.26 -7.10
C PHE A 100 20.05 -9.76 -6.57
N MET A 101 18.92 -9.32 -7.14
CA MET A 101 17.59 -9.81 -6.81
C MET A 101 17.49 -11.33 -7.02
N ALA A 102 17.92 -11.82 -8.19
CA ALA A 102 17.84 -13.24 -8.53
C ALA A 102 18.70 -14.09 -7.60
N ILE A 103 19.93 -13.66 -7.31
CA ILE A 103 20.85 -14.35 -6.39
C ILE A 103 20.29 -14.37 -4.98
N SER A 104 19.82 -13.21 -4.46
CA SER A 104 19.27 -13.11 -3.11
C SER A 104 18.01 -13.95 -2.96
N PHE A 105 17.12 -13.93 -3.95
CA PHE A 105 15.89 -14.73 -3.94
C PHE A 105 16.20 -16.23 -4.04
N TYR A 106 17.14 -16.63 -4.90
CA TYR A 106 17.59 -18.02 -4.98
C TYR A 106 18.16 -18.52 -3.64
N MET A 107 19.05 -17.73 -3.04
CA MET A 107 19.62 -18.07 -1.73
C MET A 107 18.56 -18.12 -0.63
N PHE A 108 17.55 -17.24 -0.68
CA PHE A 108 16.41 -17.29 0.22
C PHE A 108 15.62 -18.60 0.09
N VAL A 109 15.34 -19.03 -1.14
CA VAL A 109 14.62 -20.30 -1.40
C VAL A 109 15.43 -21.49 -0.89
N VAL A 110 16.73 -21.51 -1.14
CA VAL A 110 17.66 -22.55 -0.64
C VAL A 110 17.66 -22.56 0.89
N ASN A 111 17.86 -21.39 1.54
CA ASN A 111 17.84 -21.28 2.99
C ASN A 111 16.52 -21.77 3.59
N THR A 112 15.39 -21.43 2.96
CA THR A 112 14.04 -21.86 3.38
C THR A 112 13.90 -23.39 3.35
N GLY A 113 14.56 -24.07 2.42
CA GLY A 113 14.56 -25.53 2.32
C GLY A 113 15.39 -26.24 3.40
N PHE A 114 16.45 -25.60 3.89
CA PHE A 114 17.38 -26.18 4.87
C PHE A 114 17.13 -25.69 6.31
N SER A 115 16.45 -24.57 6.48
CA SER A 115 16.15 -24.01 7.81
C SER A 115 15.10 -24.82 8.54
N ALA A 116 15.36 -25.16 9.79
CA ALA A 116 14.37 -25.83 10.66
C ALA A 116 13.17 -24.91 11.00
N GLN A 117 13.39 -23.59 10.99
CA GLN A 117 12.37 -22.56 11.24
C GLN A 117 12.55 -21.43 10.21
N PRO A 118 12.11 -21.64 8.96
CA PRO A 118 12.30 -20.66 7.91
C PRO A 118 11.50 -19.40 8.17
N TYR A 119 12.02 -18.24 7.74
CA TYR A 119 11.35 -16.94 7.87
C TYR A 119 9.94 -16.96 7.26
N ILE A 120 9.77 -17.56 6.08
CA ILE A 120 8.46 -17.84 5.49
C ILE A 120 8.32 -19.37 5.33
N ASN A 121 7.34 -19.95 5.97
CA ASN A 121 7.09 -21.38 5.83
C ASN A 121 6.39 -21.65 4.49
N PRO A 122 7.03 -22.35 3.52
CA PRO A 122 6.45 -22.56 2.20
C PRO A 122 5.15 -23.38 2.21
N LYS A 123 4.90 -24.14 3.30
CA LYS A 123 3.66 -24.92 3.45
C LYS A 123 2.40 -24.07 3.49
N ILE A 124 2.51 -22.77 3.83
CA ILE A 124 1.35 -21.86 3.78
C ILE A 124 0.79 -21.69 2.38
N PHE A 125 1.65 -21.77 1.35
CA PHE A 125 1.24 -21.68 -0.05
C PHE A 125 0.53 -22.93 -0.58
N LEU A 126 0.53 -24.04 0.17
CA LEU A 126 -0.28 -25.21 -0.14
C LEU A 126 -1.75 -25.01 0.27
N ASN A 127 -2.01 -24.05 1.14
CA ASN A 127 -3.39 -23.71 1.52
C ASN A 127 -4.02 -22.84 0.43
N ARG A 128 -5.01 -23.40 -0.27
CA ARG A 128 -5.74 -22.71 -1.35
C ARG A 128 -6.34 -21.37 -0.91
N ASN A 129 -6.91 -21.31 0.29
CA ASN A 129 -7.50 -20.06 0.79
C ASN A 129 -6.45 -18.98 1.02
N TYR A 130 -5.24 -19.36 1.47
CA TYR A 130 -4.14 -18.44 1.63
C TYR A 130 -3.68 -17.87 0.27
N VAL A 131 -3.48 -18.72 -0.72
CA VAL A 131 -3.04 -18.29 -2.07
C VAL A 131 -4.08 -17.37 -2.71
N VAL A 132 -5.36 -17.74 -2.64
CA VAL A 132 -6.44 -16.88 -3.14
C VAL A 132 -6.47 -15.55 -2.40
N GLY A 133 -6.29 -15.55 -1.08
CA GLY A 133 -6.20 -14.34 -0.28
C GLY A 133 -5.05 -13.43 -0.70
N VAL A 134 -3.85 -13.98 -0.92
CA VAL A 134 -2.68 -13.23 -1.41
C VAL A 134 -2.94 -12.60 -2.78
N LEU A 135 -3.53 -13.36 -3.72
CA LEU A 135 -3.88 -12.84 -5.04
C LEU A 135 -4.92 -11.72 -4.97
N LEU A 136 -5.94 -11.86 -4.13
CA LEU A 136 -6.94 -10.82 -3.92
C LEU A 136 -6.33 -9.55 -3.33
N VAL A 137 -5.44 -9.68 -2.34
CA VAL A 137 -4.72 -8.53 -1.75
C VAL A 137 -3.81 -7.86 -2.78
N PHE A 138 -3.13 -8.64 -3.63
CA PHE A 138 -2.31 -8.11 -4.71
C PHE A 138 -3.14 -7.28 -5.71
N VAL A 139 -4.26 -7.84 -6.19
CA VAL A 139 -5.17 -7.13 -7.10
C VAL A 139 -5.77 -5.89 -6.44
N TYR A 140 -6.22 -6.01 -5.19
CA TYR A 140 -6.74 -4.88 -4.42
C TYR A 140 -5.68 -3.77 -4.27
N GLY A 141 -4.45 -4.13 -3.90
CA GLY A 141 -3.34 -3.19 -3.77
C GLY A 141 -3.07 -2.45 -5.09
N SER A 142 -2.98 -3.18 -6.20
CA SER A 142 -2.76 -2.59 -7.53
C SER A 142 -3.88 -1.62 -7.90
N LEU A 143 -5.13 -2.01 -7.75
CA LEU A 143 -6.28 -1.15 -8.07
C LEU A 143 -6.39 0.07 -7.15
N ASN A 144 -5.97 -0.06 -5.91
CA ASN A 144 -6.07 1.01 -4.93
C ASN A 144 -4.93 2.03 -5.06
N PHE A 145 -3.69 1.57 -5.20
CA PHE A 145 -2.52 2.46 -5.22
C PHE A 145 -2.27 3.11 -6.58
N THR A 146 -2.66 2.48 -7.68
CA THR A 146 -2.47 3.05 -9.03
C THR A 146 -3.09 4.43 -9.17
N PRO A 147 -4.38 4.67 -8.85
CA PRO A 147 -4.95 6.02 -8.92
C PRO A 147 -4.33 6.99 -7.91
N LEU A 148 -3.88 6.50 -6.74
CA LEU A 148 -3.24 7.35 -5.73
C LEU A 148 -1.94 7.97 -6.23
N VAL A 149 -1.21 7.25 -7.09
CA VAL A 149 0.06 7.71 -7.67
C VAL A 149 -0.16 8.47 -8.98
N LEU A 150 -0.99 7.94 -9.88
CA LEU A 150 -1.17 8.50 -11.22
C LEU A 150 -2.05 9.74 -11.24
N LEU A 151 -3.09 9.81 -10.41
CA LEU A 151 -4.04 10.93 -10.45
C LEU A 151 -3.38 12.27 -10.09
N PRO A 152 -2.57 12.39 -9.02
CA PRO A 152 -1.84 13.62 -8.72
C PRO A 152 -0.90 14.04 -9.84
N SER A 153 -0.09 13.12 -10.35
CA SER A 153 0.88 13.44 -11.42
C SER A 153 0.18 13.89 -12.71
N MET A 154 -0.95 13.26 -13.06
CA MET A 154 -1.77 13.66 -14.19
C MET A 154 -2.40 15.04 -13.99
N LEU A 155 -2.95 15.34 -12.82
CA LEU A 155 -3.59 16.62 -12.53
C LEU A 155 -2.56 17.76 -12.48
N GLN A 156 -1.37 17.53 -11.96
CA GLN A 156 -0.28 18.50 -11.97
C GLN A 156 0.27 18.73 -13.38
N SER A 157 0.65 17.65 -14.08
CA SER A 157 1.35 17.76 -15.37
C SER A 157 0.47 18.22 -16.51
N LEU A 158 -0.80 17.79 -16.56
CA LEU A 158 -1.71 18.09 -17.66
C LEU A 158 -2.56 19.33 -17.42
N LYS A 159 -2.90 19.66 -16.18
CA LYS A 159 -3.83 20.74 -15.85
C LYS A 159 -3.22 21.83 -14.95
N GLY A 160 -2.02 21.63 -14.43
CA GLY A 160 -1.34 22.61 -13.56
C GLY A 160 -2.11 22.92 -12.27
N TYR A 161 -2.88 21.96 -11.74
CA TYR A 161 -3.64 22.17 -10.51
C TYR A 161 -2.71 22.28 -9.30
N PRO A 162 -3.01 23.20 -8.35
CA PRO A 162 -2.24 23.35 -7.12
C PRO A 162 -2.39 22.12 -6.21
N ASP A 163 -1.35 21.84 -5.42
CA ASP A 163 -1.25 20.67 -4.53
C ASP A 163 -2.42 20.58 -3.54
N LEU A 164 -2.88 21.72 -3.04
CA LEU A 164 -4.03 21.80 -2.14
C LEU A 164 -5.30 21.23 -2.78
N LEU A 165 -5.56 21.56 -4.05
CA LEU A 165 -6.74 21.08 -4.76
C LEU A 165 -6.68 19.58 -5.03
N ILE A 166 -5.49 19.08 -5.39
CA ILE A 166 -5.22 17.65 -5.56
C ILE A 166 -5.42 16.91 -4.23
N GLY A 167 -4.92 17.49 -3.14
CA GLY A 167 -5.13 16.97 -1.79
C GLY A 167 -6.60 16.82 -1.42
N TRP A 168 -7.44 17.80 -1.78
CA TRP A 168 -8.89 17.74 -1.56
C TRP A 168 -9.58 16.63 -2.36
N ILE A 169 -9.20 16.42 -3.63
CA ILE A 169 -9.73 15.33 -4.47
C ILE A 169 -9.38 13.97 -3.85
N LEU A 170 -8.15 13.81 -3.40
CA LEU A 170 -7.71 12.58 -2.74
C LEU A 170 -8.37 12.37 -1.37
N ALA A 171 -8.70 13.45 -0.65
CA ALA A 171 -9.44 13.36 0.62
C ALA A 171 -10.85 12.79 0.42
N MET A 172 -11.54 13.15 -0.67
CA MET A 172 -12.87 12.58 -0.99
C MET A 172 -12.82 11.06 -1.14
N ARG A 173 -11.74 10.53 -1.72
CA ARG A 173 -11.47 9.09 -1.76
C ARG A 173 -11.37 8.49 -0.35
N GLY A 174 -10.72 9.20 0.57
CA GLY A 174 -10.65 8.81 1.98
C GLY A 174 -12.03 8.71 2.63
N VAL A 175 -12.93 9.63 2.33
CA VAL A 175 -14.33 9.60 2.80
C VAL A 175 -15.03 8.35 2.29
N GLY A 176 -14.89 8.03 0.99
CA GLY A 176 -15.44 6.80 0.40
C GLY A 176 -14.92 5.54 1.09
N MET A 177 -13.61 5.48 1.38
CA MET A 177 -13.02 4.37 2.13
C MET A 177 -13.60 4.22 3.53
N ILE A 178 -13.77 5.31 4.28
CA ILE A 178 -14.36 5.28 5.63
C ILE A 178 -15.79 4.75 5.57
N ILE A 179 -16.59 5.20 4.62
CA ILE A 179 -17.97 4.71 4.40
C ILE A 179 -17.93 3.22 4.04
N GLY A 180 -17.07 2.80 3.12
CA GLY A 180 -16.91 1.41 2.72
C GLY A 180 -16.55 0.48 3.89
N PHE A 181 -15.60 0.89 4.75
CA PHE A 181 -15.25 0.12 5.96
C PHE A 181 -16.41 0.09 6.98
N GLY A 182 -17.16 1.20 7.14
CA GLY A 182 -18.36 1.24 7.97
C GLY A 182 -19.44 0.28 7.49
N MET A 183 -19.63 0.19 6.17
CA MET A 183 -20.56 -0.77 5.55
C MET A 183 -20.05 -2.21 5.71
N ALA A 184 -18.78 -2.46 5.45
CA ALA A 184 -18.17 -3.78 5.62
C ALA A 184 -18.30 -4.29 7.07
N ALA A 185 -18.17 -3.39 8.06
CA ALA A 185 -18.38 -3.74 9.46
C ALA A 185 -19.81 -4.24 9.76
N ARG A 186 -20.81 -3.64 9.11
CA ARG A 186 -22.22 -4.06 9.22
C ARG A 186 -22.50 -5.34 8.43
N MET A 187 -21.85 -5.50 7.29
CA MET A 187 -21.97 -6.69 6.43
C MET A 187 -21.21 -7.90 6.97
N GLY A 188 -20.43 -7.76 8.05
CA GLY A 188 -19.67 -8.87 8.66
C GLY A 188 -20.52 -10.04 9.17
N ARG A 189 -21.85 -9.92 9.14
CA ARG A 189 -22.83 -10.98 9.40
C ARG A 189 -23.24 -11.75 8.13
N LEU A 190 -22.90 -11.23 6.95
CA LEU A 190 -23.13 -11.86 5.65
C LEU A 190 -21.93 -12.73 5.26
N ASP A 191 -22.13 -13.54 4.23
CA ASP A 191 -21.02 -14.32 3.67
C ASP A 191 -19.87 -13.38 3.24
N PRO A 192 -18.64 -13.58 3.72
CA PRO A 192 -17.48 -12.77 3.36
C PRO A 192 -17.26 -12.63 1.84
N ARG A 193 -17.69 -13.62 1.06
CA ARG A 193 -17.60 -13.62 -0.41
C ARG A 193 -18.41 -12.48 -1.03
N VAL A 194 -19.59 -12.21 -0.51
CA VAL A 194 -20.47 -11.13 -1.00
C VAL A 194 -19.79 -9.78 -0.78
N GLY A 195 -19.21 -9.55 0.41
CA GLY A 195 -18.46 -8.34 0.71
C GLY A 195 -17.27 -8.12 -0.23
N MET A 196 -16.52 -9.21 -0.52
CA MET A 196 -15.38 -9.15 -1.45
C MET A 196 -15.82 -8.82 -2.88
N ILE A 197 -16.88 -9.48 -3.39
CA ILE A 197 -17.39 -9.25 -4.74
C ILE A 197 -17.89 -7.82 -4.89
N LEU A 198 -18.64 -7.32 -3.93
CA LEU A 198 -19.14 -5.94 -3.95
C LEU A 198 -17.99 -4.94 -3.87
N GLY A 199 -17.04 -5.12 -2.96
CA GLY A 199 -15.90 -4.22 -2.80
C GLY A 199 -15.00 -4.18 -4.04
N MET A 200 -14.62 -5.33 -4.57
CA MET A 200 -13.81 -5.41 -5.80
C MET A 200 -14.59 -4.90 -7.03
N GLY A 201 -15.89 -5.17 -7.09
CA GLY A 201 -16.77 -4.70 -8.16
C GLY A 201 -16.91 -3.17 -8.17
N THR A 202 -17.05 -2.53 -7.01
CA THR A 202 -17.12 -1.06 -6.90
C THR A 202 -15.79 -0.40 -7.29
N ILE A 203 -14.65 -0.97 -6.89
CA ILE A 203 -13.32 -0.46 -7.30
C ILE A 203 -13.14 -0.62 -8.81
N GLY A 204 -13.51 -1.77 -9.38
CA GLY A 204 -13.44 -2.00 -10.82
C GLY A 204 -14.35 -1.04 -11.61
N PHE A 205 -15.56 -0.78 -11.12
CA PHE A 205 -16.50 0.18 -11.70
C PHE A 205 -15.97 1.61 -11.63
N SER A 206 -15.37 2.01 -10.51
CA SER A 206 -14.67 3.29 -10.36
C SER A 206 -13.55 3.46 -11.40
N GLY A 207 -12.71 2.44 -11.56
CA GLY A 207 -11.64 2.46 -12.57
C GLY A 207 -12.18 2.56 -13.99
N TRP A 208 -13.28 1.87 -14.29
CA TRP A 208 -13.96 1.99 -15.59
C TRP A 208 -14.53 3.39 -15.81
N LEU A 209 -15.18 4.00 -14.82
CA LEU A 209 -15.65 5.39 -14.92
C LEU A 209 -14.48 6.35 -15.17
N MET A 210 -13.35 6.17 -14.47
CA MET A 210 -12.16 7.00 -14.68
C MET A 210 -11.58 6.86 -16.08
N SER A 211 -11.68 5.70 -16.72
CA SER A 211 -11.22 5.47 -18.10
C SER A 211 -12.03 6.21 -19.15
N LEU A 212 -13.25 6.61 -18.81
CA LEU A 212 -14.13 7.41 -19.70
C LEU A 212 -13.87 8.92 -19.60
N TYR A 213 -12.95 9.36 -18.73
CA TYR A 213 -12.68 10.78 -18.54
C TYR A 213 -11.81 11.34 -19.67
N ASP A 214 -12.30 12.42 -20.28
CA ASP A 214 -11.53 13.26 -21.16
C ASP A 214 -10.77 14.36 -20.40
N LEU A 215 -9.84 15.03 -21.05
CA LEU A 215 -9.09 16.15 -20.50
C LEU A 215 -9.98 17.31 -20.00
N ASN A 216 -11.25 17.38 -20.43
CA ASN A 216 -12.23 18.39 -20.02
C ASN A 216 -13.08 18.00 -18.80
N VAL A 217 -12.79 16.84 -18.18
CA VAL A 217 -13.55 16.37 -17.02
C VAL A 217 -13.53 17.38 -15.87
N THR A 218 -14.68 17.57 -15.22
CA THR A 218 -14.81 18.45 -14.06
C THR A 218 -14.21 17.82 -12.81
N LEU A 219 -13.64 18.66 -11.92
CA LEU A 219 -13.06 18.20 -10.66
C LEU A 219 -14.06 17.43 -9.80
N THR A 220 -15.33 17.85 -9.81
CA THR A 220 -16.41 17.17 -9.10
C THR A 220 -16.62 15.74 -9.60
N ALA A 221 -16.58 15.51 -10.91
CA ALA A 221 -16.71 14.17 -11.49
C ALA A 221 -15.53 13.26 -11.06
N VAL A 222 -14.30 13.78 -11.09
CA VAL A 222 -13.10 13.05 -10.66
C VAL A 222 -13.17 12.69 -9.17
N SER A 223 -13.60 13.64 -8.31
CA SER A 223 -13.70 13.39 -6.87
C SER A 223 -14.76 12.33 -6.55
N TRP A 224 -15.93 12.36 -7.19
CA TRP A 224 -16.99 11.37 -6.98
C TRP A 224 -16.61 9.98 -7.50
N ALA A 225 -15.96 9.87 -8.63
CA ALA A 225 -15.55 8.56 -9.14
C ALA A 225 -14.38 7.95 -8.37
N SER A 226 -13.54 8.80 -7.72
CA SER A 226 -12.44 8.33 -6.88
C SER A 226 -12.88 7.92 -5.48
N ALA A 227 -14.02 8.41 -4.99
CA ALA A 227 -14.59 8.10 -3.69
C ALA A 227 -15.23 6.72 -3.62
#